data_fb915e0a6953ad4d949938f54314ddf5
#
_entry.id   fb915e0a6953ad4d949938f54314ddf5
#
_cell.length_a   1.000
_cell.length_b   1.000
_cell.length_c   1.000
_cell.angle_alpha   90.00
_cell.angle_beta   90.00
_cell.angle_gamma   90.00
#
_symmetry.space_group_name_H-M   'P 1'
#
loop_
_entity.id
_entity.type
_entity.pdbx_description
1 polymer ?
#
loop_
_entity_poly.entity_id
_entity_poly.type
_entity_poly.pdbx_seq_one_letter_code
_entity_poly.pdbx_strand_id
1 'polypeptide(L)'
;MLYLREDFQKAWEGQNPQDVVETMDGEVYRALEARRTYRFELNGNGFFAKVHGGVGWMEILENLLHFRAPVLGARNEWEALERLHSLNIDTMTPVAYGETGSNPATQRSFLVTEELEGMITLEDFCKPWNKTPPPFLLKLAMVKKLATISKTIHNNGLNHRDYYLCHFMMPDVLSPDPDNLTFYMIDLHRAQLRTETPLRWRIKDLSGLYYSAMDVGITRKDLFRFIKIYTGLPLREALTQYESMWQAIEKKAQKLYQRMARKLPSNS
;
A
#
# COMPACT_ATOMS: atom_id res chain seq x y z
N MET A 1 -10.95 -16.48 -13.24
CA MET A 1 -9.84 -15.80 -13.92
C MET A 1 -8.53 -16.41 -13.45
N LEU A 2 -7.56 -16.66 -14.36
CA LEU A 2 -6.25 -17.21 -14.02
C LEU A 2 -5.18 -16.47 -14.82
N TYR A 3 -4.12 -16.03 -14.14
CA TYR A 3 -2.89 -15.50 -14.72
C TYR A 3 -1.70 -16.24 -14.13
N LEU A 4 -0.79 -16.69 -14.97
CA LEU A 4 0.49 -17.29 -14.57
C LEU A 4 1.57 -16.74 -15.50
N ARG A 5 2.67 -16.25 -14.91
CA ARG A 5 3.88 -15.92 -15.67
C ARG A 5 4.49 -17.21 -16.22
N GLU A 6 5.28 -17.12 -17.27
CA GLU A 6 5.78 -18.29 -18.03
C GLU A 6 6.53 -19.33 -17.15
N ASP A 7 7.35 -18.85 -16.20
CA ASP A 7 8.05 -19.73 -15.25
C ASP A 7 7.10 -20.48 -14.32
N PHE A 8 6.02 -19.84 -13.88
CA PHE A 8 4.97 -20.46 -13.08
C PHE A 8 4.09 -21.40 -13.91
N GLN A 9 3.84 -21.08 -15.18
CA GLN A 9 3.14 -22.01 -16.10
C GLN A 9 3.90 -23.31 -16.21
N LYS A 10 5.24 -23.25 -16.39
CA LYS A 10 6.09 -24.44 -16.50
C LYS A 10 6.18 -25.20 -15.17
N ALA A 11 6.34 -24.48 -14.04
CA ALA A 11 6.50 -25.10 -12.74
C ALA A 11 5.22 -25.83 -12.26
N TRP A 12 4.07 -25.34 -12.65
CA TRP A 12 2.76 -25.87 -12.24
C TRP A 12 2.03 -26.61 -13.36
N GLU A 13 2.74 -26.99 -14.42
CA GLU A 13 2.19 -27.74 -15.55
C GLU A 13 1.48 -29.02 -15.11
N GLY A 14 0.25 -29.22 -15.57
CA GLY A 14 -0.56 -30.40 -15.22
C GLY A 14 -1.16 -30.37 -13.80
N GLN A 15 -0.94 -29.33 -13.01
CA GLN A 15 -1.48 -29.17 -11.68
C GLN A 15 -2.55 -28.07 -11.65
N ASN A 16 -3.47 -28.14 -10.67
CA ASN A 16 -4.38 -27.03 -10.40
C ASN A 16 -3.66 -25.95 -9.58
N PRO A 17 -3.43 -24.74 -10.11
CA PRO A 17 -2.70 -23.69 -9.40
C PRO A 17 -3.28 -23.32 -8.03
N GLN A 18 -4.61 -23.38 -7.86
CA GLN A 18 -5.25 -23.11 -6.57
C GLN A 18 -4.85 -24.15 -5.52
N ASP A 19 -4.83 -25.42 -5.89
CA ASP A 19 -4.46 -26.50 -4.99
C ASP A 19 -2.96 -26.45 -4.66
N VAL A 20 -2.13 -26.09 -5.65
CA VAL A 20 -0.68 -25.91 -5.44
C VAL A 20 -0.41 -24.86 -4.36
N VAL A 21 -0.97 -23.65 -4.48
CA VAL A 21 -0.71 -22.58 -3.51
C VAL A 21 -1.35 -22.84 -2.14
N GLU A 22 -2.44 -23.61 -2.07
CA GLU A 22 -3.08 -23.97 -0.80
C GLU A 22 -2.26 -25.01 -0.01
N THR A 23 -1.60 -25.93 -0.70
CA THR A 23 -0.83 -27.04 -0.09
C THR A 23 0.67 -26.77 0.00
N MET A 24 1.17 -25.76 -0.72
CA MET A 24 2.60 -25.45 -0.76
C MET A 24 3.16 -25.09 0.62
N ASP A 25 4.31 -25.69 0.95
CA ASP A 25 5.07 -25.35 2.14
C ASP A 25 5.81 -24.02 1.95
N GLY A 26 5.91 -23.27 3.05
CA GLY A 26 6.61 -21.99 3.07
C GLY A 26 6.64 -21.38 4.46
N GLU A 27 7.47 -20.35 4.62
CA GLU A 27 7.54 -19.58 5.86
C GLU A 27 6.28 -18.74 6.03
N VAL A 28 5.47 -19.05 7.03
CA VAL A 28 4.18 -18.39 7.27
C VAL A 28 4.38 -17.08 8.01
N TYR A 29 4.07 -15.97 7.36
CA TYR A 29 4.11 -14.63 7.94
C TYR A 29 2.79 -14.25 8.63
N ARG A 30 1.67 -14.74 8.10
CA ARG A 30 0.35 -14.49 8.66
C ARG A 30 -0.61 -15.63 8.33
N ALA A 31 -1.30 -16.12 9.34
CA ALA A 31 -2.40 -17.07 9.16
C ALA A 31 -3.63 -16.57 9.94
N LEU A 32 -4.75 -16.46 9.26
CA LEU A 32 -6.10 -16.23 9.80
C LEU A 32 -7.00 -17.30 9.18
N GLU A 33 -8.17 -17.56 9.77
CA GLU A 33 -9.06 -18.66 9.36
C GLU A 33 -9.28 -18.78 7.83
N ALA A 34 -9.46 -17.63 7.14
CA ALA A 34 -9.71 -17.59 5.69
C ALA A 34 -8.54 -17.00 4.86
N ARG A 35 -7.38 -16.72 5.46
CA ARG A 35 -6.27 -16.06 4.77
C ARG A 35 -4.94 -16.58 5.27
N ARG A 36 -4.04 -16.91 4.32
CA ARG A 36 -2.66 -17.30 4.61
C ARG A 36 -1.72 -16.45 3.74
N THR A 37 -0.68 -15.88 4.36
CA THR A 37 0.43 -15.23 3.64
C THR A 37 1.69 -15.96 4.03
N TYR A 38 2.44 -16.44 3.03
CA TYR A 38 3.69 -17.15 3.25
C TYR A 38 4.71 -16.82 2.17
N ARG A 39 5.98 -16.95 2.54
CA ARG A 39 7.13 -16.87 1.64
C ARG A 39 7.51 -18.28 1.17
N PHE A 40 7.87 -18.40 -0.10
CA PHE A 40 8.45 -19.62 -0.66
C PHE A 40 9.50 -19.26 -1.71
N GLU A 41 10.24 -20.25 -2.14
CA GLU A 41 11.25 -20.10 -3.19
C GLU A 41 10.91 -20.97 -4.39
N LEU A 42 11.12 -20.41 -5.59
CA LEU A 42 11.03 -21.13 -6.86
C LEU A 42 12.23 -20.76 -7.72
N ASN A 43 13.00 -21.76 -8.17
CA ASN A 43 14.22 -21.56 -8.99
C ASN A 43 15.23 -20.58 -8.38
N GLY A 44 15.36 -20.56 -7.04
CA GLY A 44 16.29 -19.69 -6.32
C GLY A 44 15.81 -18.24 -6.14
N ASN A 45 14.59 -17.91 -6.54
CA ASN A 45 13.99 -16.60 -6.31
C ASN A 45 12.91 -16.67 -5.21
N GLY A 46 12.83 -15.63 -4.39
CA GLY A 46 11.83 -15.49 -3.32
C GLY A 46 10.49 -14.96 -3.85
N PHE A 47 9.39 -15.50 -3.30
CA PHE A 47 8.04 -15.09 -3.63
C PHE A 47 7.16 -15.06 -2.38
N PHE A 48 6.17 -14.18 -2.39
CA PHE A 48 5.09 -14.15 -1.40
C PHE A 48 3.78 -14.61 -2.02
N ALA A 49 3.16 -15.61 -1.42
CA ALA A 49 1.81 -16.04 -1.75
C ALA A 49 0.81 -15.53 -0.70
N LYS A 50 -0.25 -14.92 -1.18
CA LYS A 50 -1.45 -14.55 -0.40
C LYS A 50 -2.61 -15.40 -0.87
N VAL A 51 -3.04 -16.33 -0.03
CA VAL A 51 -4.13 -17.25 -0.31
C VAL A 51 -5.36 -16.83 0.48
N HIS A 52 -6.50 -16.75 -0.19
CA HIS A 52 -7.78 -16.41 0.39
C HIS A 52 -8.75 -17.56 0.19
N GLY A 53 -9.25 -18.09 1.31
CA GLY A 53 -10.41 -18.97 1.34
C GLY A 53 -11.72 -18.20 1.36
N GLY A 54 -12.85 -18.90 1.35
CA GLY A 54 -14.16 -18.27 1.51
C GLY A 54 -14.32 -17.62 2.88
N VAL A 55 -14.69 -16.35 2.93
CA VAL A 55 -14.86 -15.59 4.18
C VAL A 55 -16.20 -15.90 4.89
N GLY A 56 -17.11 -16.65 4.24
CA GLY A 56 -18.44 -16.95 4.78
C GLY A 56 -19.41 -15.76 4.78
N TRP A 57 -20.70 -16.07 4.81
CA TRP A 57 -21.75 -15.04 4.79
C TRP A 57 -21.79 -14.18 6.06
N MET A 58 -21.39 -14.74 7.21
CA MET A 58 -21.38 -14.00 8.49
C MET A 58 -20.41 -12.82 8.45
N GLU A 59 -19.17 -13.03 7.99
CA GLU A 59 -18.17 -11.96 7.87
C GLU A 59 -18.62 -10.89 6.84
N ILE A 60 -19.22 -11.32 5.73
CA ILE A 60 -19.76 -10.42 4.70
C ILE A 60 -20.85 -9.54 5.30
N LEU A 61 -21.83 -10.11 5.99
CA LEU A 61 -22.94 -9.38 6.60
C LEU A 61 -22.45 -8.44 7.71
N GLU A 62 -21.54 -8.88 8.55
CA GLU A 62 -20.94 -8.04 9.60
C GLU A 62 -20.22 -6.82 9.00
N ASN A 63 -19.42 -7.01 7.96
CA ASN A 63 -18.79 -5.89 7.26
C ASN A 63 -19.81 -4.92 6.66
N LEU A 64 -20.89 -5.43 6.05
CA LEU A 64 -21.96 -4.60 5.46
C LEU A 64 -22.73 -3.83 6.54
N LEU A 65 -23.05 -4.44 7.68
CA LEU A 65 -23.69 -3.76 8.82
C LEU A 65 -22.85 -2.60 9.36
N HIS A 66 -21.53 -2.75 9.29
CA HIS A 66 -20.58 -1.68 9.65
C HIS A 66 -20.27 -0.71 8.50
N PHE A 67 -21.00 -0.73 7.40
CA PHE A 67 -20.76 0.05 6.19
C PHE A 67 -19.33 -0.09 5.65
N ARG A 68 -18.76 -1.30 5.77
CA ARG A 68 -17.44 -1.65 5.25
C ARG A 68 -17.59 -2.57 4.05
N ALA A 69 -16.87 -2.27 2.97
CA ALA A 69 -16.75 -3.22 1.87
C ALA A 69 -15.90 -4.42 2.34
N PRO A 70 -16.42 -5.65 2.31
CA PRO A 70 -15.64 -6.83 2.66
C PRO A 70 -14.51 -7.03 1.65
N VAL A 71 -13.36 -7.53 2.11
CA VAL A 71 -12.28 -7.99 1.23
C VAL A 71 -12.55 -9.47 0.95
N LEU A 72 -13.12 -9.75 -0.20
CA LEU A 72 -13.57 -11.11 -0.59
C LEU A 72 -12.43 -12.00 -1.11
N GLY A 73 -11.29 -11.41 -1.48
CA GLY A 73 -10.18 -12.16 -2.05
C GLY A 73 -9.03 -11.28 -2.54
N ALA A 74 -8.16 -11.85 -3.35
CA ALA A 74 -6.95 -11.21 -3.88
C ALA A 74 -7.21 -10.25 -5.06
N ARG A 75 -8.43 -10.19 -5.60
CA ARG A 75 -8.77 -9.40 -6.80
C ARG A 75 -8.42 -7.92 -6.65
N ASN A 76 -8.81 -7.30 -5.52
CA ASN A 76 -8.53 -5.86 -5.30
C ASN A 76 -7.03 -5.56 -5.34
N GLU A 77 -6.22 -6.45 -4.78
CA GLU A 77 -4.77 -6.28 -4.76
C GLU A 77 -4.18 -6.50 -6.16
N TRP A 78 -4.62 -7.55 -6.87
CA TRP A 78 -4.23 -7.81 -8.25
C TRP A 78 -4.53 -6.61 -9.17
N GLU A 79 -5.77 -6.14 -9.19
CA GLU A 79 -6.19 -5.01 -10.02
C GLU A 79 -5.43 -3.72 -9.66
N ALA A 80 -5.11 -3.51 -8.37
CA ALA A 80 -4.33 -2.37 -7.93
C ALA A 80 -2.87 -2.44 -8.39
N LEU A 81 -2.22 -3.63 -8.34
CA LEU A 81 -0.87 -3.85 -8.88
C LEU A 81 -0.83 -3.55 -10.38
N GLU A 82 -1.75 -4.12 -11.16
CA GLU A 82 -1.87 -3.87 -12.60
C GLU A 82 -2.04 -2.38 -12.89
N ARG A 83 -2.88 -1.69 -12.09
CA ARG A 83 -3.09 -0.25 -12.24
C ARG A 83 -1.84 0.55 -11.94
N LEU A 84 -1.10 0.24 -10.87
CA LEU A 84 0.15 0.93 -10.53
C LEU A 84 1.21 0.73 -11.61
N HIS A 85 1.38 -0.49 -12.13
CA HIS A 85 2.28 -0.75 -13.26
C HIS A 85 1.89 0.07 -14.50
N SER A 86 0.59 0.14 -14.84
CA SER A 86 0.10 0.95 -15.96
C SER A 86 0.37 2.46 -15.80
N LEU A 87 0.55 2.92 -14.55
CA LEU A 87 0.85 4.31 -14.19
C LEU A 87 2.36 4.56 -14.00
N ASN A 88 3.21 3.56 -14.25
CA ASN A 88 4.66 3.60 -13.99
C ASN A 88 4.98 3.96 -12.52
N ILE A 89 4.22 3.40 -11.59
CA ILE A 89 4.48 3.48 -10.15
C ILE A 89 5.01 2.13 -9.70
N ASP A 90 6.17 2.15 -9.04
CA ASP A 90 6.83 0.94 -8.58
C ASP A 90 6.02 0.27 -7.47
N THR A 91 5.86 -1.03 -7.58
CA THR A 91 5.15 -1.90 -6.63
C THR A 91 5.65 -3.33 -6.80
N MET A 92 5.10 -4.27 -6.04
CA MET A 92 5.40 -5.69 -6.18
C MET A 92 5.03 -6.20 -7.58
N THR A 93 5.88 -7.04 -8.17
CA THR A 93 5.59 -7.69 -9.46
C THR A 93 4.68 -8.91 -9.24
N PRO A 94 3.44 -8.91 -9.75
CA PRO A 94 2.60 -10.09 -9.68
C PRO A 94 3.08 -11.13 -10.69
N VAL A 95 3.16 -12.40 -10.26
CA VAL A 95 3.65 -13.53 -11.07
C VAL A 95 2.59 -14.61 -11.27
N ALA A 96 1.66 -14.72 -10.33
CA ALA A 96 0.52 -15.62 -10.46
C ALA A 96 -0.70 -15.04 -9.74
N TYR A 97 -1.86 -15.18 -10.33
CA TYR A 97 -3.15 -14.82 -9.76
C TYR A 97 -4.20 -15.83 -10.20
N GLY A 98 -5.03 -16.25 -9.27
CA GLY A 98 -6.16 -17.12 -9.57
C GLY A 98 -7.39 -16.80 -8.72
N GLU A 99 -8.57 -17.00 -9.31
CA GLU A 99 -9.86 -16.85 -8.66
C GLU A 99 -10.80 -17.95 -9.12
N THR A 100 -11.39 -18.66 -8.15
CA THR A 100 -12.25 -19.81 -8.38
C THR A 100 -13.53 -19.71 -7.56
N GLY A 101 -14.66 -20.01 -8.16
CA GLY A 101 -15.99 -19.90 -7.54
C GLY A 101 -16.66 -18.56 -7.85
N SER A 102 -18.00 -18.59 -7.92
CA SER A 102 -18.85 -17.41 -8.17
C SER A 102 -19.57 -16.91 -6.91
N ASN A 103 -19.63 -17.75 -5.87
CA ASN A 103 -20.27 -17.39 -4.60
C ASN A 103 -19.29 -16.60 -3.71
N PRO A 104 -19.55 -15.32 -3.38
CA PRO A 104 -18.67 -14.49 -2.60
C PRO A 104 -18.25 -15.08 -1.25
N ALA A 105 -19.12 -15.87 -0.62
CA ALA A 105 -18.85 -16.48 0.68
C ALA A 105 -17.90 -17.70 0.62
N THR A 106 -17.78 -18.35 -0.54
CA THR A 106 -16.95 -19.56 -0.74
C THR A 106 -15.92 -19.39 -1.85
N GLN A 107 -15.84 -18.22 -2.45
CA GLN A 107 -14.85 -17.89 -3.46
C GLN A 107 -13.44 -18.05 -2.91
N ARG A 108 -12.59 -18.74 -3.65
CA ARG A 108 -11.16 -18.89 -3.34
C ARG A 108 -10.34 -18.09 -4.32
N SER A 109 -9.28 -17.50 -3.86
CA SER A 109 -8.34 -16.78 -4.73
C SER A 109 -6.94 -16.77 -4.14
N PHE A 110 -5.96 -16.54 -5.01
CA PHE A 110 -4.59 -16.34 -4.61
C PHE A 110 -3.91 -15.25 -5.43
N LEU A 111 -2.89 -14.67 -4.88
CA LEU A 111 -1.95 -13.76 -5.53
C LEU A 111 -0.54 -14.14 -5.12
N VAL A 112 0.34 -14.30 -6.09
CA VAL A 112 1.78 -14.48 -5.86
C VAL A 112 2.51 -13.29 -6.44
N THR A 113 3.41 -12.71 -5.65
CA THR A 113 4.27 -11.59 -6.04
C THR A 113 5.73 -11.94 -5.81
N GLU A 114 6.62 -11.33 -6.57
CA GLU A 114 8.05 -11.38 -6.28
C GLU A 114 8.33 -10.76 -4.91
N GLU A 115 9.32 -11.32 -4.23
CA GLU A 115 9.86 -10.75 -3.00
C GLU A 115 10.66 -9.47 -3.33
N LEU A 116 10.46 -8.43 -2.54
CA LEU A 116 11.26 -7.22 -2.59
C LEU A 116 12.44 -7.37 -1.62
N GLU A 117 13.56 -7.89 -2.11
CA GLU A 117 14.75 -8.13 -1.30
C GLU A 117 15.57 -6.84 -1.07
N GLY A 118 16.24 -6.76 0.09
CA GLY A 118 17.13 -5.64 0.41
C GLY A 118 16.42 -4.29 0.51
N MET A 119 15.17 -4.29 0.96
CA MET A 119 14.35 -3.08 1.09
C MET A 119 14.15 -2.68 2.54
N ILE A 120 13.95 -1.38 2.75
CA ILE A 120 13.55 -0.78 4.03
C ILE A 120 12.26 0.01 3.84
N THR A 121 11.39 0.04 4.86
CA THR A 121 10.21 0.90 4.81
C THR A 121 10.59 2.37 4.93
N LEU A 122 9.82 3.28 4.31
CA LEU A 122 10.05 4.72 4.49
C LEU A 122 9.87 5.16 5.95
N GLU A 123 9.03 4.45 6.71
CA GLU A 123 8.85 4.71 8.14
C GLU A 123 10.16 4.46 8.91
N ASP A 124 10.77 3.29 8.73
CA ASP A 124 12.02 2.94 9.40
C ASP A 124 13.19 3.77 8.89
N PHE A 125 13.27 4.01 7.59
CA PHE A 125 14.30 4.87 6.99
C PHE A 125 14.24 6.31 7.54
N CYS A 126 13.05 6.87 7.70
CA CYS A 126 12.86 8.23 8.22
C CYS A 126 12.88 8.33 9.76
N LYS A 127 12.80 7.22 10.49
CA LYS A 127 12.71 7.17 11.94
C LYS A 127 13.79 7.99 12.69
N PRO A 128 15.08 8.01 12.26
CA PRO A 128 16.10 8.80 12.92
C PRO A 128 16.03 10.31 12.61
N TRP A 129 15.23 10.77 11.66
CA TRP A 129 15.30 12.12 11.10
C TRP A 129 14.90 13.26 12.08
N ASN A 130 14.11 12.94 13.11
CA ASN A 130 13.79 13.91 14.16
C ASN A 130 15.01 14.27 15.02
N LYS A 131 16.00 13.35 15.11
CA LYS A 131 17.26 13.55 15.87
C LYS A 131 18.42 13.88 14.94
N THR A 132 18.49 13.25 13.79
CA THR A 132 19.55 13.40 12.79
C THR A 132 18.91 13.73 11.45
N PRO A 133 18.66 15.01 11.15
CA PRO A 133 18.03 15.41 9.91
C PRO A 133 18.80 14.92 8.68
N PRO A 134 18.13 14.42 7.64
CA PRO A 134 18.79 13.98 6.41
C PRO A 134 19.32 15.16 5.60
N PRO A 135 20.19 14.91 4.59
CA PRO A 135 20.57 15.92 3.63
C PRO A 135 19.34 16.58 3.00
N PHE A 136 19.37 17.90 2.87
CA PHE A 136 18.23 18.68 2.36
C PHE A 136 17.72 18.19 1.00
N LEU A 137 18.61 17.87 0.05
CA LEU A 137 18.25 17.42 -1.28
C LEU A 137 17.54 16.08 -1.25
N LEU A 138 17.98 15.14 -0.41
CA LEU A 138 17.33 13.85 -0.22
C LEU A 138 15.90 14.02 0.30
N LYS A 139 15.73 14.80 1.37
CA LYS A 139 14.40 15.07 1.94
C LYS A 139 13.48 15.74 0.93
N LEU A 140 14.00 16.70 0.18
CA LEU A 140 13.25 17.39 -0.88
C LEU A 140 12.79 16.40 -1.98
N ALA A 141 13.67 15.53 -2.43
CA ALA A 141 13.38 14.54 -3.46
C ALA A 141 12.32 13.53 -2.98
N MET A 142 12.42 13.05 -1.75
CA MET A 142 11.43 12.14 -1.16
C MET A 142 10.04 12.78 -1.05
N VAL A 143 9.96 14.03 -0.58
CA VAL A 143 8.70 14.77 -0.53
C VAL A 143 8.11 14.96 -1.92
N LYS A 144 8.94 15.27 -2.92
CA LYS A 144 8.51 15.40 -4.32
C LYS A 144 7.98 14.07 -4.86
N LYS A 145 8.71 12.97 -4.66
CA LYS A 145 8.31 11.63 -5.14
C LYS A 145 6.98 11.20 -4.53
N LEU A 146 6.81 11.30 -3.19
CA LEU A 146 5.56 10.99 -2.52
C LEU A 146 4.38 11.85 -2.99
N ALA A 147 4.59 13.16 -3.18
CA ALA A 147 3.54 14.04 -3.68
C ALA A 147 3.13 13.69 -5.11
N THR A 148 4.09 13.34 -5.97
CA THR A 148 3.84 12.90 -7.35
C THR A 148 3.08 11.59 -7.39
N ILE A 149 3.51 10.58 -6.62
CA ILE A 149 2.79 9.30 -6.50
C ILE A 149 1.35 9.54 -6.02
N SER A 150 1.16 10.30 -4.93
CA SER A 150 -0.16 10.62 -4.38
C SER A 150 -1.08 11.31 -5.39
N LYS A 151 -0.55 12.28 -6.14
CA LYS A 151 -1.27 12.94 -7.23
C LYS A 151 -1.68 11.96 -8.31
N THR A 152 -0.73 11.14 -8.76
CA THR A 152 -0.93 10.20 -9.86
C THR A 152 -2.00 9.18 -9.52
N ILE A 153 -1.91 8.50 -8.36
CA ILE A 153 -2.92 7.49 -8.00
C ILE A 153 -4.30 8.11 -7.83
N HIS A 154 -4.41 9.25 -7.14
CA HIS A 154 -5.70 9.88 -6.88
C HIS A 154 -6.37 10.43 -8.14
N ASN A 155 -5.59 10.96 -9.10
CA ASN A 155 -6.13 11.44 -10.37
C ASN A 155 -6.52 10.31 -11.33
N ASN A 156 -6.01 9.11 -11.07
CA ASN A 156 -6.32 7.91 -11.85
C ASN A 156 -7.26 6.94 -11.14
N GLY A 157 -8.02 7.42 -10.16
CA GLY A 157 -9.11 6.66 -9.54
C GLY A 157 -8.67 5.64 -8.50
N LEU A 158 -7.39 5.54 -8.15
CA LEU A 158 -6.89 4.61 -7.14
C LEU A 158 -6.79 5.30 -5.78
N ASN A 159 -7.29 4.65 -4.73
CA ASN A 159 -7.02 5.00 -3.35
C ASN A 159 -6.58 3.75 -2.56
N HIS A 160 -5.57 3.94 -1.70
CA HIS A 160 -4.94 2.85 -0.95
C HIS A 160 -5.73 2.43 0.29
N ARG A 161 -6.33 3.38 1.00
CA ARG A 161 -7.04 3.25 2.28
C ARG A 161 -6.14 3.08 3.51
N ASP A 162 -4.97 2.51 3.37
CA ASP A 162 -3.95 2.35 4.41
C ASP A 162 -2.62 2.99 3.94
N TYR A 163 -2.70 4.27 3.57
CA TYR A 163 -1.64 5.04 2.92
C TYR A 163 -0.70 5.66 3.98
N TYR A 164 0.25 4.86 4.45
CA TYR A 164 1.22 5.20 5.50
C TYR A 164 2.64 5.03 4.98
N LEU A 165 3.63 5.66 5.63
CA LEU A 165 5.04 5.51 5.26
C LEU A 165 5.54 4.07 5.35
N CYS A 166 5.01 3.24 6.26
CA CYS A 166 5.34 1.82 6.36
C CYS A 166 4.87 0.98 5.15
N HIS A 167 3.98 1.51 4.32
CA HIS A 167 3.52 0.85 3.09
C HIS A 167 4.20 1.38 1.82
N PHE A 168 5.32 2.05 2.01
CA PHE A 168 6.28 2.36 0.97
C PHE A 168 7.63 1.76 1.33
N MET A 169 8.24 1.06 0.41
CA MET A 169 9.59 0.51 0.55
C MET A 169 10.54 1.19 -0.41
N MET A 170 11.80 1.24 -0.05
CA MET A 170 12.89 1.68 -0.92
C MET A 170 14.12 0.79 -0.71
N PRO A 171 15.07 0.74 -1.67
CA PRO A 171 16.31 0.01 -1.45
C PRO A 171 17.02 0.48 -0.18
N ASP A 172 17.44 -0.49 0.66
CA ASP A 172 18.18 -0.21 1.90
C ASP A 172 19.65 0.10 1.57
N VAL A 173 19.92 1.37 1.27
CA VAL A 173 21.25 1.86 0.94
C VAL A 173 21.64 3.02 1.86
N LEU A 174 22.91 3.08 2.26
CA LEU A 174 23.42 4.09 3.19
C LEU A 174 23.25 5.54 2.69
N SER A 175 23.33 5.76 1.39
CA SER A 175 23.24 7.08 0.78
C SER A 175 22.40 7.01 -0.48
N PRO A 176 21.08 7.08 -0.37
CA PRO A 176 20.20 7.10 -1.53
C PRO A 176 20.50 8.33 -2.41
N ASP A 177 20.53 8.10 -3.74
CA ASP A 177 20.68 9.17 -4.71
C ASP A 177 19.36 9.95 -4.82
N PRO A 178 19.32 11.27 -4.51
CA PRO A 178 18.12 12.08 -4.61
C PRO A 178 17.51 12.14 -6.01
N ASP A 179 18.32 11.97 -7.05
CA ASP A 179 17.87 12.06 -8.43
C ASP A 179 17.31 10.71 -8.95
N ASN A 180 17.57 9.61 -8.21
CA ASN A 180 17.18 8.26 -8.62
C ASN A 180 16.46 7.48 -7.49
N LEU A 181 15.51 8.10 -6.82
CA LEU A 181 14.73 7.45 -5.78
C LEU A 181 13.67 6.52 -6.38
N THR A 182 13.56 5.32 -5.85
CA THR A 182 12.49 4.36 -6.16
C THR A 182 11.69 4.04 -4.91
N PHE A 183 10.36 4.16 -4.97
CA PHE A 183 9.46 3.83 -3.87
C PHE A 183 8.44 2.80 -4.33
N TYR A 184 8.52 1.62 -3.76
CA TYR A 184 7.58 0.52 -4.00
C TYR A 184 6.39 0.65 -3.06
N MET A 185 5.20 0.78 -3.63
CA MET A 185 3.95 0.80 -2.85
C MET A 185 3.50 -0.64 -2.60
N ILE A 186 3.25 -0.98 -1.33
CA ILE A 186 2.90 -2.33 -0.89
C ILE A 186 1.58 -2.36 -0.11
N ASP A 187 1.07 -3.56 0.19
CA ASP A 187 -0.14 -3.80 1.01
C ASP A 187 -1.43 -3.20 0.42
N LEU A 188 -1.69 -3.55 -0.83
CA LEU A 188 -2.80 -3.03 -1.64
C LEU A 188 -4.14 -3.78 -1.44
N HIS A 189 -4.21 -4.74 -0.50
CA HIS A 189 -5.38 -5.59 -0.29
C HIS A 189 -6.70 -4.82 -0.04
N ARG A 190 -6.62 -3.57 0.43
CA ARG A 190 -7.77 -2.69 0.66
C ARG A 190 -7.90 -1.57 -0.37
N ALA A 191 -7.01 -1.53 -1.36
CA ALA A 191 -7.05 -0.54 -2.42
C ALA A 191 -8.39 -0.60 -3.18
N GLN A 192 -8.79 0.51 -3.72
CA GLN A 192 -10.03 0.62 -4.50
C GLN A 192 -9.75 1.37 -5.78
N LEU A 193 -10.30 0.83 -6.87
CA LEU A 193 -10.25 1.43 -8.21
C LEU A 193 -11.61 2.00 -8.59
N ARG A 194 -11.59 3.16 -9.20
CA ARG A 194 -12.75 3.89 -9.74
C ARG A 194 -12.33 4.71 -10.95
N THR A 195 -13.29 5.30 -11.62
CA THR A 195 -13.01 6.29 -12.67
C THR A 195 -12.29 7.52 -12.08
N GLU A 196 -12.72 7.96 -10.88
CA GLU A 196 -12.12 9.08 -10.15
C GLU A 196 -12.08 8.78 -8.65
N THR A 197 -11.02 9.21 -7.96
CA THR A 197 -10.93 9.07 -6.50
C THR A 197 -11.74 10.16 -5.81
N PRO A 198 -12.84 9.81 -5.11
CA PRO A 198 -13.66 10.78 -4.38
C PRO A 198 -12.86 11.51 -3.29
N LEU A 199 -13.19 12.77 -3.05
CA LEU A 199 -12.51 13.65 -2.09
C LEU A 199 -12.36 13.00 -0.69
N ARG A 200 -13.37 12.29 -0.20
CA ARG A 200 -13.34 11.59 1.10
C ARG A 200 -12.19 10.58 1.21
N TRP A 201 -11.84 9.92 0.09
CA TRP A 201 -10.78 8.94 0.04
C TRP A 201 -9.41 9.59 -0.13
N ARG A 202 -9.32 10.67 -0.92
CA ARG A 202 -8.12 11.52 -0.99
C ARG A 202 -7.77 12.06 0.41
N ILE A 203 -8.76 12.57 1.16
CA ILE A 203 -8.58 13.01 2.55
C ILE A 203 -8.12 11.85 3.45
N LYS A 204 -8.71 10.65 3.28
CA LYS A 204 -8.32 9.50 4.10
C LYS A 204 -6.86 9.12 3.88
N ASP A 205 -6.45 8.97 2.64
CA ASP A 205 -5.10 8.56 2.29
C ASP A 205 -4.06 9.60 2.71
N LEU A 206 -4.27 10.86 2.35
CA LEU A 206 -3.36 11.95 2.74
C LEU A 206 -3.31 12.17 4.26
N SER A 207 -4.40 11.91 4.98
CA SER A 207 -4.38 11.94 6.46
C SER A 207 -3.53 10.81 7.05
N GLY A 208 -3.55 9.63 6.44
CA GLY A 208 -2.70 8.50 6.85
C GLY A 208 -1.22 8.81 6.60
N LEU A 209 -0.90 9.29 5.40
CA LEU A 209 0.46 9.67 5.05
C LEU A 209 0.99 10.78 5.96
N TYR A 210 0.22 11.84 6.18
CA TYR A 210 0.61 12.93 7.07
C TYR A 210 0.77 12.46 8.51
N TYR A 211 -0.15 11.64 9.03
CA TYR A 211 -0.05 11.04 10.35
C TYR A 211 1.27 10.28 10.54
N SER A 212 1.62 9.38 9.61
CA SER A 212 2.86 8.59 9.70
C SER A 212 4.13 9.43 9.53
N ALA A 213 4.01 10.65 9.02
CA ALA A 213 5.13 11.57 8.84
C ALA A 213 5.29 12.59 9.98
N MET A 214 4.40 12.62 10.99
CA MET A 214 4.44 13.65 12.05
C MET A 214 5.71 13.59 12.89
N ASP A 215 6.24 12.40 13.16
CA ASP A 215 7.40 12.18 14.04
C ASP A 215 8.74 12.08 13.27
N VAL A 216 8.74 12.24 11.94
CA VAL A 216 9.96 12.12 11.13
C VAL A 216 10.60 13.48 10.77
N GLY A 217 10.32 14.51 11.53
CA GLY A 217 10.98 15.82 11.38
C GLY A 217 10.63 16.56 10.09
N ILE A 218 9.41 16.36 9.52
CA ILE A 218 8.93 17.20 8.42
C ILE A 218 8.64 18.62 8.90
N THR A 219 8.91 19.58 8.03
CA THR A 219 8.68 20.99 8.30
C THR A 219 7.46 21.52 7.57
N ARG A 220 6.93 22.68 8.00
CA ARG A 220 5.87 23.38 7.25
C ARG A 220 6.25 23.66 5.79
N LYS A 221 7.53 23.90 5.52
CA LYS A 221 8.01 24.10 4.14
C LYS A 221 7.90 22.82 3.30
N ASP A 222 8.12 21.66 3.91
CA ASP A 222 7.98 20.36 3.25
C ASP A 222 6.50 20.07 2.92
N LEU A 223 5.58 20.38 3.84
CA LEU A 223 4.15 20.30 3.58
C LEU A 223 3.71 21.23 2.43
N PHE A 224 4.21 22.44 2.38
CA PHE A 224 3.91 23.37 1.28
C PHE A 224 4.44 22.89 -0.07
N ARG A 225 5.61 22.23 -0.10
CA ARG A 225 6.14 21.61 -1.31
C ARG A 225 5.25 20.46 -1.77
N PHE A 226 4.84 19.60 -0.84
CA PHE A 226 3.91 18.51 -1.12
C PHE A 226 2.61 19.05 -1.71
N ILE A 227 1.97 20.03 -1.07
CA ILE A 227 0.71 20.65 -1.52
C ILE A 227 0.83 21.19 -2.95
N LYS A 228 1.89 21.94 -3.26
CA LYS A 228 2.12 22.48 -4.62
C LYS A 228 2.21 21.38 -5.67
N ILE A 229 2.93 20.31 -5.39
CA ILE A 229 3.13 19.21 -6.35
C ILE A 229 1.84 18.41 -6.49
N TYR A 230 1.20 18.07 -5.38
CA TYR A 230 -0.03 17.29 -5.35
C TYR A 230 -1.16 18.00 -6.12
N THR A 231 -1.35 19.29 -5.93
CA THR A 231 -2.37 20.06 -6.64
C THR A 231 -1.95 20.45 -8.05
N GLY A 232 -0.65 20.70 -8.26
CA GLY A 232 -0.11 21.31 -9.48
C GLY A 232 -0.37 22.81 -9.58
N LEU A 233 -0.80 23.47 -8.51
CA LEU A 233 -1.15 24.89 -8.45
C LEU A 233 -0.07 25.70 -7.68
N PRO A 234 0.00 27.01 -7.90
CA PRO A 234 0.72 27.93 -7.02
C PRO A 234 0.24 27.77 -5.58
N LEU A 235 1.16 27.85 -4.60
CA LEU A 235 0.85 27.54 -3.20
C LEU A 235 -0.36 28.30 -2.64
N ARG A 236 -0.43 29.62 -2.91
CA ARG A 236 -1.54 30.46 -2.41
C ARG A 236 -2.88 29.97 -2.96
N GLU A 237 -2.95 29.67 -4.23
CA GLU A 237 -4.13 29.15 -4.90
C GLU A 237 -4.51 27.76 -4.35
N ALA A 238 -3.55 26.85 -4.23
CA ALA A 238 -3.75 25.52 -3.67
C ALA A 238 -4.30 25.55 -2.24
N LEU A 239 -3.81 26.47 -1.40
CA LEU A 239 -4.27 26.64 -0.03
C LEU A 239 -5.67 27.23 0.04
N THR A 240 -6.01 28.18 -0.83
CA THR A 240 -7.34 28.80 -0.85
C THR A 240 -8.40 27.87 -1.46
N GLN A 241 -8.11 27.30 -2.63
CA GLN A 241 -9.07 26.45 -3.36
C GLN A 241 -9.41 25.16 -2.62
N TYR A 242 -8.44 24.57 -1.92
CA TYR A 242 -8.60 23.30 -1.21
C TYR A 242 -8.50 23.45 0.32
N GLU A 243 -8.82 24.62 0.86
CA GLU A 243 -8.71 24.94 2.29
C GLU A 243 -9.41 23.89 3.16
N SER A 244 -10.67 23.60 2.87
CA SER A 244 -11.48 22.64 3.63
C SER A 244 -10.89 21.21 3.58
N MET A 245 -10.30 20.83 2.46
CA MET A 245 -9.63 19.53 2.31
C MET A 245 -8.39 19.46 3.21
N TRP A 246 -7.53 20.50 3.21
CA TRP A 246 -6.32 20.54 4.03
C TRP A 246 -6.63 20.55 5.52
N GLN A 247 -7.62 21.31 5.93
CA GLN A 247 -8.11 21.34 7.32
C GLN A 247 -8.66 19.96 7.74
N ALA A 248 -9.41 19.28 6.86
CA ALA A 248 -9.93 17.93 7.14
C ALA A 248 -8.81 16.89 7.25
N ILE A 249 -7.77 16.98 6.41
CA ILE A 249 -6.57 16.12 6.47
C ILE A 249 -5.85 16.31 7.80
N GLU A 250 -5.55 17.54 8.16
CA GLU A 250 -4.85 17.88 9.41
C GLU A 250 -5.63 17.37 10.63
N LYS A 251 -6.91 17.72 10.74
CA LYS A 251 -7.78 17.29 11.84
C LYS A 251 -7.83 15.76 11.98
N LYS A 252 -7.93 15.05 10.85
CA LYS A 252 -8.00 13.60 10.86
C LYS A 252 -6.67 12.95 11.22
N ALA A 253 -5.55 13.49 10.73
CA ALA A 253 -4.21 13.02 11.06
C ALA A 253 -3.91 13.23 12.57
N GLN A 254 -4.23 14.40 13.11
CA GLN A 254 -4.08 14.69 14.55
C GLN A 254 -4.94 13.75 15.40
N LYS A 255 -6.18 13.46 14.99
CA LYS A 255 -7.04 12.48 15.68
C LYS A 255 -6.43 11.06 15.67
N LEU A 256 -5.84 10.65 14.55
CA LEU A 256 -5.13 9.38 14.46
C LEU A 256 -3.94 9.35 15.42
N TYR A 257 -3.13 10.40 15.41
CA TYR A 257 -1.95 10.54 16.27
C TYR A 257 -2.32 10.43 17.76
N GLN A 258 -3.30 11.20 18.21
CA GLN A 258 -3.79 11.16 19.59
C GLN A 258 -4.35 9.79 19.99
N ARG A 259 -5.07 9.12 19.06
CA ARG A 259 -5.60 7.77 19.30
C ARG A 259 -4.49 6.74 19.48
N MET A 260 -3.43 6.83 18.69
CA MET A 260 -2.30 5.90 18.76
C MET A 260 -1.43 6.18 20.00
N ALA A 261 -1.19 7.44 20.34
CA ALA A 261 -0.49 7.83 21.56
C ALA A 261 -1.16 7.27 22.84
N ARG A 262 -2.50 7.22 22.86
CA ARG A 262 -3.27 6.62 23.98
C ARG A 262 -3.18 5.07 24.08
N LYS A 263 -2.77 4.40 22.99
CA LYS A 263 -2.63 2.94 22.95
C LYS A 263 -1.22 2.45 23.31
N LEU A 264 -0.24 3.32 23.23
CA LEU A 264 1.09 3.03 23.71
C LEU A 264 1.06 3.00 25.24
N PRO A 265 1.52 1.92 25.91
CA PRO A 265 1.65 1.94 27.37
C PRO A 265 2.55 3.10 27.75
N SER A 266 2.09 3.91 28.71
CA SER A 266 2.95 4.91 29.37
C SER A 266 4.14 4.15 29.94
N ASN A 267 5.30 4.27 29.33
CA ASN A 267 6.54 3.84 29.95
C ASN A 267 6.75 4.77 31.17
N SER A 268 6.29 4.30 32.33
CA SER A 268 6.67 4.79 33.64
C SER A 268 7.98 4.15 34.04
#